data_86b02aea1c330f1118a16c86d083b190
#
_entry.id   86b02aea1c330f1118a16c86d083b190
#
_cell.length_a   1.000
_cell.length_b   1.000
_cell.length_c   1.000
_cell.angle_alpha   90.00
_cell.angle_beta   90.00
_cell.angle_gamma   90.00
#
_symmetry.space_group_name_H-M   'P 1'
#
loop_
_entity.id
_entity.type
_entity.pdbx_description
1 polymer ?
#
loop_
_entity_poly.entity_id
_entity_poly.type
_entity_poly.pdbx_seq_one_letter_code
_entity_poly.pdbx_strand_id
1 'polypeptide(L)'
;HVVGLSDFTGYPLRLLTPEEIAELHPLAQLDGLIGGIYEPNDGHVDPSLVTNAMASLAISRGAIIMRYNPVVEIECASDHWIVKTKKEVITANHLINAAGTWGWEIGQMMGLNIPSVPVLHQYLVTNTVPAVADRIKVGAPELPIIRDPEESWYIRQERDGLILGPYEKDAKTWSVDGVPPEFGADLMPPDLDAVEHIIEAA
;
A
#
# COMPACT_ATOMS: atom_id res chain seq x y z
N HIS A 1 -17.13 11.44 -15.26
CA HIS A 1 -15.82 11.72 -15.88
C HIS A 1 -14.90 10.50 -15.80
N VAL A 2 -14.70 9.94 -14.60
CA VAL A 2 -13.80 8.76 -14.40
C VAL A 2 -14.26 7.56 -15.23
N VAL A 3 -15.56 7.22 -15.21
CA VAL A 3 -16.10 6.13 -16.03
C VAL A 3 -15.98 6.42 -17.53
N GLY A 4 -16.07 7.69 -17.95
CA GLY A 4 -15.83 8.07 -19.33
C GLY A 4 -14.39 7.82 -19.83
N LEU A 5 -13.42 7.63 -18.93
CA LEU A 5 -12.07 7.20 -19.28
C LEU A 5 -11.96 5.70 -19.54
N SER A 6 -12.95 4.92 -19.12
CA SER A 6 -13.01 3.47 -19.31
C SER A 6 -12.89 3.08 -20.78
N ASP A 7 -13.63 3.76 -21.65
CA ASP A 7 -13.59 3.52 -23.10
C ASP A 7 -12.22 3.83 -23.72
N PHE A 8 -11.51 4.81 -23.14
CA PHE A 8 -10.18 5.20 -23.62
C PHE A 8 -9.06 4.29 -23.08
N THR A 9 -9.17 3.88 -21.82
CA THR A 9 -8.12 3.08 -21.15
C THR A 9 -8.30 1.58 -21.31
N GLY A 10 -9.51 1.13 -21.70
CA GLY A 10 -9.88 -0.29 -21.74
C GLY A 10 -10.13 -0.89 -20.34
N TYR A 11 -10.17 -0.07 -19.30
CA TYR A 11 -10.52 -0.50 -17.94
C TYR A 11 -12.04 -0.63 -17.81
N PRO A 12 -12.58 -1.76 -17.34
CA PRO A 12 -14.02 -2.04 -17.34
C PRO A 12 -14.74 -1.38 -16.16
N LEU A 13 -14.58 -0.07 -15.98
CA LEU A 13 -15.27 0.68 -14.92
C LEU A 13 -16.77 0.72 -15.16
N ARG A 14 -17.56 0.50 -14.11
CA ARG A 14 -19.02 0.56 -14.14
C ARG A 14 -19.53 1.56 -13.11
N LEU A 15 -20.55 2.35 -13.49
CA LEU A 15 -21.35 3.07 -12.52
C LEU A 15 -22.35 2.09 -11.91
N LEU A 16 -22.48 2.14 -10.60
CA LEU A 16 -23.45 1.35 -9.84
C LEU A 16 -24.46 2.28 -9.17
N THR A 17 -25.71 1.86 -9.15
CA THR A 17 -26.74 2.45 -8.29
C THR A 17 -26.55 1.94 -6.84
N PRO A 18 -27.17 2.62 -5.84
CA PRO A 18 -27.15 2.11 -4.46
C PRO A 18 -27.68 0.68 -4.33
N GLU A 19 -28.71 0.31 -5.11
CA GLU A 19 -29.29 -1.03 -5.11
C GLU A 19 -28.27 -2.07 -5.62
N GLU A 20 -27.55 -1.77 -6.70
CA GLU A 20 -26.50 -2.64 -7.24
C GLU A 20 -25.32 -2.77 -6.25
N ILE A 21 -25.01 -1.70 -5.51
CA ILE A 21 -23.99 -1.75 -4.44
C ILE A 21 -24.46 -2.69 -3.32
N ALA A 22 -25.71 -2.60 -2.88
CA ALA A 22 -26.27 -3.50 -1.87
C ALA A 22 -26.22 -4.98 -2.29
N GLU A 23 -26.42 -5.28 -3.58
CA GLU A 23 -26.30 -6.64 -4.10
C GLU A 23 -24.86 -7.17 -4.02
N LEU A 24 -23.87 -6.32 -4.33
CA LEU A 24 -22.44 -6.68 -4.29
C LEU A 24 -21.89 -6.71 -2.86
N HIS A 25 -22.29 -5.73 -2.05
CA HIS A 25 -21.81 -5.56 -0.68
C HIS A 25 -22.98 -5.39 0.31
N PRO A 26 -23.61 -6.48 0.74
CA PRO A 26 -24.83 -6.45 1.58
C PRO A 26 -24.65 -5.83 2.97
N LEU A 27 -23.43 -5.53 3.37
CA LEU A 27 -23.11 -4.87 4.65
C LEU A 27 -22.87 -3.37 4.49
N ALA A 28 -22.92 -2.84 3.27
CA ALA A 28 -22.73 -1.42 3.03
C ALA A 28 -23.96 -0.61 3.51
N GLN A 29 -23.70 0.51 4.18
CA GLN A 29 -24.73 1.49 4.48
C GLN A 29 -25.02 2.32 3.23
N LEU A 30 -26.31 2.49 2.90
CA LEU A 30 -26.70 3.16 1.67
C LEU A 30 -27.26 4.57 1.88
N ASP A 31 -27.47 4.97 3.14
CA ASP A 31 -28.07 6.26 3.47
C ASP A 31 -27.19 7.42 2.97
N GLY A 32 -27.78 8.26 2.11
CA GLY A 32 -27.06 9.37 1.50
C GLY A 32 -26.20 9.02 0.29
N LEU A 33 -26.03 7.71 -0.02
CA LEU A 33 -25.23 7.27 -1.16
C LEU A 33 -25.98 7.53 -2.48
N ILE A 34 -25.31 8.20 -3.43
CA ILE A 34 -25.89 8.49 -4.76
C ILE A 34 -25.46 7.46 -5.81
N GLY A 35 -24.45 6.66 -5.54
CA GLY A 35 -23.93 5.62 -6.41
C GLY A 35 -22.45 5.34 -6.16
N GLY A 36 -21.87 4.47 -6.96
CA GLY A 36 -20.45 4.11 -6.85
C GLY A 36 -19.82 3.82 -8.21
N ILE A 37 -18.50 3.70 -8.20
CA ILE A 37 -17.72 3.22 -9.34
C ILE A 37 -17.15 1.85 -8.97
N TYR A 38 -17.37 0.87 -9.80
CA TYR A 38 -16.92 -0.49 -9.61
C TYR A 38 -15.89 -0.88 -10.67
N GLU A 39 -14.76 -1.42 -10.18
CA GLU A 39 -13.72 -2.03 -11.01
C GLU A 39 -13.69 -3.54 -10.71
N PRO A 40 -14.20 -4.39 -11.62
CA PRO A 40 -14.33 -5.82 -11.36
C PRO A 40 -12.98 -6.58 -11.35
N ASN A 41 -11.93 -5.98 -11.89
CA ASN A 41 -10.60 -6.59 -11.97
C ASN A 41 -9.63 -6.07 -10.89
N ASP A 42 -10.07 -5.15 -10.04
CA ASP A 42 -9.28 -4.68 -8.91
C ASP A 42 -9.32 -5.71 -7.76
N GLY A 43 -8.41 -5.56 -6.80
CA GLY A 43 -8.32 -6.47 -5.68
C GLY A 43 -7.23 -6.07 -4.70
N HIS A 44 -6.87 -7.00 -3.84
CA HIS A 44 -5.77 -6.83 -2.89
C HIS A 44 -4.82 -8.03 -2.94
N VAL A 45 -3.63 -7.83 -2.44
CA VAL A 45 -2.60 -8.87 -2.36
C VAL A 45 -1.94 -8.84 -0.98
N ASP A 46 -1.41 -9.98 -0.57
CA ASP A 46 -0.46 -10.02 0.54
C ASP A 46 0.87 -9.43 0.07
N PRO A 47 1.33 -8.31 0.66
CA PRO A 47 2.55 -7.62 0.20
C PRO A 47 3.81 -8.48 0.36
N SER A 48 3.87 -9.33 1.38
CA SER A 48 5.01 -10.23 1.59
C SER A 48 5.04 -11.34 0.54
N LEU A 49 3.91 -11.93 0.23
CA LEU A 49 3.81 -13.00 -0.78
C LEU A 49 4.15 -12.47 -2.17
N VAL A 50 3.59 -11.32 -2.56
CA VAL A 50 3.87 -10.74 -3.89
C VAL A 50 5.34 -10.31 -4.01
N THR A 51 5.91 -9.70 -2.97
CA THR A 51 7.33 -9.31 -2.96
C THR A 51 8.25 -10.53 -3.10
N ASN A 52 7.98 -11.61 -2.36
CA ASN A 52 8.75 -12.84 -2.45
C ASN A 52 8.58 -13.54 -3.82
N ALA A 53 7.38 -13.51 -4.39
CA ALA A 53 7.13 -14.06 -5.73
C ALA A 53 7.91 -13.29 -6.81
N MET A 54 7.89 -11.96 -6.75
CA MET A 54 8.66 -11.10 -7.67
C MET A 54 10.17 -11.32 -7.50
N ALA A 55 10.67 -11.42 -6.27
CA ALA A 55 12.07 -11.70 -5.99
C ALA A 55 12.49 -13.07 -6.56
N SER A 56 11.67 -14.11 -6.36
CA SER A 56 11.92 -15.45 -6.88
C SER A 56 11.96 -15.47 -8.41
N LEU A 57 11.03 -14.75 -9.05
CA LEU A 57 11.01 -14.60 -10.50
C LEU A 57 12.24 -13.85 -11.02
N ALA A 58 12.66 -12.80 -10.35
CA ALA A 58 13.87 -12.04 -10.72
C ALA A 58 15.12 -12.94 -10.64
N ILE A 59 15.27 -13.71 -9.54
CA ILE A 59 16.37 -14.66 -9.36
C ILE A 59 16.36 -15.72 -10.47
N SER A 60 15.22 -16.27 -10.84
CA SER A 60 15.10 -17.26 -11.92
C SER A 60 15.53 -16.71 -13.28
N ARG A 61 15.53 -15.37 -13.42
CA ARG A 61 15.99 -14.65 -14.63
C ARG A 61 17.42 -14.12 -14.52
N GLY A 62 18.17 -14.52 -13.49
CA GLY A 62 19.58 -14.18 -13.33
C GLY A 62 19.85 -12.95 -12.46
N ALA A 63 18.84 -12.35 -11.82
CA ALA A 63 19.09 -11.28 -10.88
C ALA A 63 19.74 -11.81 -9.60
N ILE A 64 20.64 -11.00 -9.01
CA ILE A 64 21.27 -11.29 -7.73
C ILE A 64 20.61 -10.42 -6.66
N ILE A 65 20.03 -11.05 -5.64
CA ILE A 65 19.44 -10.37 -4.48
C ILE A 65 20.34 -10.57 -3.27
N MET A 66 20.89 -9.49 -2.76
CA MET A 66 21.81 -9.49 -1.63
C MET A 66 21.10 -8.98 -0.38
N ARG A 67 20.54 -9.87 0.39
CA ARG A 67 19.87 -9.53 1.67
C ARG A 67 20.88 -9.24 2.77
N TYR A 68 20.48 -8.36 3.71
CA TYR A 68 21.32 -7.96 4.85
C TYR A 68 22.67 -7.38 4.38
N ASN A 69 22.61 -6.61 3.32
CA ASN A 69 23.78 -5.99 2.70
C ASN A 69 23.47 -4.51 2.36
N PRO A 70 23.34 -3.65 3.38
CA PRO A 70 23.00 -2.26 3.17
C PRO A 70 24.08 -1.53 2.38
N VAL A 71 23.63 -0.64 1.49
CA VAL A 71 24.50 0.33 0.83
C VAL A 71 24.95 1.35 1.87
N VAL A 72 26.25 1.65 1.89
CA VAL A 72 26.86 2.61 2.83
C VAL A 72 27.46 3.83 2.15
N GLU A 73 27.78 3.73 0.88
CA GLU A 73 28.34 4.82 0.09
C GLU A 73 28.06 4.60 -1.39
N ILE A 74 27.86 5.69 -2.13
CA ILE A 74 27.68 5.68 -3.57
C ILE A 74 28.57 6.77 -4.18
N GLU A 75 29.37 6.39 -5.17
CA GLU A 75 30.21 7.31 -5.93
C GLU A 75 29.81 7.26 -7.41
N CYS A 76 29.72 8.42 -8.04
CA CYS A 76 29.55 8.54 -9.47
C CYS A 76 30.91 8.73 -10.14
N ALA A 77 31.41 7.71 -10.83
CA ALA A 77 32.57 7.82 -11.70
C ALA A 77 32.13 8.43 -13.04
N SER A 78 33.11 8.66 -13.94
CA SER A 78 32.84 9.33 -15.21
C SER A 78 31.84 8.59 -16.12
N ASP A 79 31.76 7.27 -16.02
CA ASP A 79 30.99 6.38 -16.91
C ASP A 79 30.26 5.24 -16.20
N HIS A 80 30.39 5.15 -14.88
CA HIS A 80 29.76 4.10 -14.09
C HIS A 80 29.53 4.52 -12.64
N TRP A 81 28.74 3.73 -11.91
CA TRP A 81 28.49 3.87 -10.48
C TRP A 81 29.34 2.89 -9.67
N ILE A 82 29.85 3.35 -8.56
CA ILE A 82 30.54 2.52 -7.56
C ILE A 82 29.67 2.52 -6.31
N VAL A 83 29.10 1.36 -5.97
CA VAL A 83 28.22 1.17 -4.83
C VAL A 83 28.95 0.35 -3.77
N LYS A 84 29.22 0.96 -2.63
CA LYS A 84 29.88 0.28 -1.51
C LYS A 84 28.81 -0.23 -0.54
N THR A 85 28.96 -1.46 -0.15
CA THR A 85 28.13 -2.13 0.87
C THR A 85 28.99 -2.51 2.06
N LYS A 86 28.39 -3.02 3.13
CA LYS A 86 29.17 -3.56 4.24
C LYS A 86 30.02 -4.79 3.87
N LYS A 87 29.70 -5.46 2.76
CA LYS A 87 30.33 -6.74 2.38
C LYS A 87 31.24 -6.62 1.15
N GLU A 88 30.95 -5.73 0.23
CA GLU A 88 31.61 -5.67 -1.07
C GLU A 88 31.43 -4.31 -1.76
N VAL A 89 32.16 -4.15 -2.86
CA VAL A 89 32.04 -3.01 -3.77
C VAL A 89 31.48 -3.51 -5.10
N ILE A 90 30.45 -2.86 -5.59
CA ILE A 90 29.74 -3.23 -6.82
C ILE A 90 29.89 -2.08 -7.82
N THR A 91 30.26 -2.42 -9.05
CA THR A 91 30.30 -1.47 -10.16
C THR A 91 29.09 -1.70 -11.08
N ALA A 92 28.41 -0.64 -11.46
CA ALA A 92 27.21 -0.73 -12.30
C ALA A 92 27.13 0.44 -13.29
N ASN A 93 26.67 0.17 -14.52
CA ASN A 93 26.43 1.22 -15.52
C ASN A 93 25.19 2.05 -15.19
N HIS A 94 24.21 1.47 -14.52
CA HIS A 94 22.97 2.14 -14.11
C HIS A 94 22.71 1.84 -12.65
N LEU A 95 22.26 2.85 -11.93
CA LEU A 95 21.81 2.74 -10.54
C LEU A 95 20.37 3.21 -10.44
N ILE A 96 19.53 2.42 -9.80
CA ILE A 96 18.13 2.73 -9.55
C ILE A 96 17.92 2.82 -8.04
N ASN A 97 17.52 3.99 -7.56
CA ASN A 97 17.11 4.13 -6.17
C ASN A 97 15.64 3.67 -6.02
N ALA A 98 15.45 2.52 -5.44
CA ALA A 98 14.14 1.95 -5.09
C ALA A 98 14.07 1.63 -3.58
N ALA A 99 14.71 2.47 -2.76
CA ALA A 99 14.93 2.22 -1.33
C ALA A 99 13.70 2.52 -0.45
N GLY A 100 12.54 2.82 -1.04
CA GLY A 100 11.31 3.05 -0.29
C GLY A 100 11.47 4.18 0.71
N THR A 101 11.20 3.92 1.98
CA THR A 101 11.28 4.91 3.06
C THR A 101 12.70 5.46 3.27
N TRP A 102 13.74 4.78 2.83
CA TRP A 102 15.15 5.24 2.85
C TRP A 102 15.59 5.92 1.55
N GLY A 103 14.65 6.25 0.66
CA GLY A 103 14.97 6.85 -0.64
C GLY A 103 15.69 8.18 -0.53
N TRP A 104 15.40 8.97 0.51
CA TRP A 104 16.07 10.24 0.76
C TRP A 104 17.54 10.03 1.14
N GLU A 105 17.86 9.09 2.05
CA GLU A 105 19.21 8.78 2.52
C GLU A 105 20.09 8.29 1.35
N ILE A 106 19.54 7.43 0.51
CA ILE A 106 20.25 6.98 -0.71
C ILE A 106 20.48 8.15 -1.66
N GLY A 107 19.51 9.05 -1.79
CA GLY A 107 19.68 10.29 -2.55
C GLY A 107 20.82 11.16 -2.01
N GLN A 108 20.89 11.35 -0.69
CA GLN A 108 21.96 12.13 -0.05
C GLN A 108 23.36 11.56 -0.33
N MET A 109 23.52 10.24 -0.40
CA MET A 109 24.80 9.62 -0.79
C MET A 109 25.27 10.02 -2.20
N MET A 110 24.37 10.47 -3.06
CA MET A 110 24.63 10.93 -4.41
C MET A 110 24.61 12.46 -4.56
N GLY A 111 24.45 13.19 -3.45
CA GLY A 111 24.30 14.66 -3.46
C GLY A 111 22.94 15.13 -3.99
N LEU A 112 21.94 14.25 -4.02
CA LEU A 112 20.58 14.55 -4.50
C LEU A 112 19.64 14.77 -3.31
N ASN A 113 18.88 15.85 -3.34
CA ASN A 113 17.81 16.06 -2.38
C ASN A 113 16.49 15.51 -2.95
N ILE A 114 16.15 14.29 -2.57
CA ILE A 114 14.89 13.64 -2.95
C ILE A 114 13.82 14.08 -1.94
N PRO A 115 12.76 14.77 -2.36
CA PRO A 115 11.74 15.30 -1.46
C PRO A 115 10.77 14.16 -1.02
N SER A 116 11.27 13.24 -0.23
CA SER A 116 10.51 12.12 0.32
C SER A 116 10.59 12.14 1.83
N VAL A 117 9.44 12.26 2.48
CA VAL A 117 9.32 12.23 3.94
C VAL A 117 8.30 11.16 4.32
N PRO A 118 8.66 10.20 5.18
CA PRO A 118 7.71 9.22 5.68
C PRO A 118 6.58 9.86 6.48
N VAL A 119 5.38 9.33 6.32
CA VAL A 119 4.22 9.68 7.13
C VAL A 119 3.68 8.45 7.83
N LEU A 120 3.06 8.65 9.00
CA LEU A 120 2.42 7.57 9.75
C LEU A 120 0.99 7.41 9.25
N HIS A 121 0.66 6.18 8.88
CA HIS A 121 -0.70 5.74 8.65
C HIS A 121 -0.94 4.46 9.44
N GLN A 122 -2.17 4.25 9.83
CA GLN A 122 -2.57 3.08 10.58
C GLN A 122 -3.74 2.37 9.90
N TYR A 123 -3.99 1.15 10.29
CA TYR A 123 -5.19 0.42 9.93
C TYR A 123 -5.68 -0.36 11.15
N LEU A 124 -6.96 -0.65 11.16
CA LEU A 124 -7.60 -1.42 12.21
C LEU A 124 -8.05 -2.76 11.65
N VAL A 125 -7.85 -3.80 12.43
CA VAL A 125 -8.34 -5.15 12.12
C VAL A 125 -9.37 -5.51 13.17
N THR A 126 -10.57 -5.85 12.74
CA THR A 126 -11.63 -6.26 13.67
C THR A 126 -11.41 -7.71 14.09
N ASN A 127 -12.02 -8.08 15.21
CA ASN A 127 -12.31 -9.47 15.50
C ASN A 127 -13.33 -10.01 14.49
N THR A 128 -13.74 -11.28 14.65
CA THR A 128 -14.81 -11.91 13.87
C THR A 128 -16.04 -10.99 13.80
N VAL A 129 -16.47 -10.66 12.58
CA VAL A 129 -17.74 -10.00 12.32
C VAL A 129 -18.77 -11.07 11.96
N PRO A 130 -19.84 -11.28 12.76
CA PRO A 130 -20.78 -12.39 12.57
C PRO A 130 -21.35 -12.45 11.16
N ALA A 131 -21.71 -11.30 10.57
CA ALA A 131 -22.26 -11.23 9.23
C ALA A 131 -21.26 -11.68 8.14
N VAL A 132 -19.96 -11.42 8.31
CA VAL A 132 -18.90 -11.90 7.43
C VAL A 132 -18.70 -13.41 7.61
N ALA A 133 -18.62 -13.87 8.86
CA ALA A 133 -18.47 -15.29 9.18
C ALA A 133 -19.65 -16.13 8.63
N ASP A 134 -20.87 -15.64 8.70
CA ASP A 134 -22.04 -16.32 8.17
C ASP A 134 -22.03 -16.40 6.63
N ARG A 135 -21.55 -15.38 5.94
CA ARG A 135 -21.33 -15.40 4.49
C ARG A 135 -20.33 -16.49 4.09
N ILE A 136 -19.23 -16.61 4.82
CA ILE A 136 -18.21 -17.64 4.58
C ILE A 136 -18.80 -19.05 4.76
N LYS A 137 -19.60 -19.28 5.78
CA LYS A 137 -20.23 -20.59 6.05
C LYS A 137 -21.11 -21.07 4.89
N VAL A 138 -21.78 -20.15 4.19
CA VAL A 138 -22.62 -20.47 3.04
C VAL A 138 -21.87 -20.44 1.71
N GLY A 139 -20.56 -20.22 1.71
CA GLY A 139 -19.74 -20.18 0.51
C GLY A 139 -19.98 -18.94 -0.36
N ALA A 140 -20.46 -17.84 0.21
CA ALA A 140 -20.59 -16.59 -0.53
C ALA A 140 -19.23 -16.04 -0.94
N PRO A 141 -19.14 -15.32 -2.08
CA PRO A 141 -17.90 -14.69 -2.49
C PRO A 141 -17.43 -13.66 -1.47
N GLU A 142 -16.12 -13.39 -1.49
CA GLU A 142 -15.53 -12.32 -0.72
C GLU A 142 -16.20 -10.97 -1.04
N LEU A 143 -16.34 -10.13 -0.03
CA LEU A 143 -16.90 -8.80 -0.21
C LEU A 143 -15.95 -7.92 -1.04
N PRO A 144 -16.45 -7.14 -2.01
CA PRO A 144 -15.65 -6.13 -2.67
C PRO A 144 -15.05 -5.14 -1.67
N ILE A 145 -13.89 -4.58 -2.03
CA ILE A 145 -13.31 -3.47 -1.27
C ILE A 145 -14.17 -2.24 -1.48
N ILE A 146 -14.56 -1.57 -0.40
CA ILE A 146 -15.17 -0.24 -0.47
C ILE A 146 -14.09 0.81 -0.19
N ARG A 147 -14.11 1.89 -0.96
CA ARG A 147 -13.32 3.10 -0.72
C ARG A 147 -14.26 4.29 -0.68
N ASP A 148 -14.16 5.06 0.38
CA ASP A 148 -14.83 6.36 0.49
C ASP A 148 -13.79 7.47 0.39
N PRO A 149 -13.70 8.16 -0.76
CA PRO A 149 -12.74 9.24 -0.94
C PRO A 149 -13.16 10.54 -0.22
N GLU A 150 -14.44 10.72 0.12
CA GLU A 150 -14.94 11.90 0.85
C GLU A 150 -14.53 11.82 2.32
N GLU A 151 -14.78 10.67 2.94
CA GLU A 151 -14.42 10.40 4.34
C GLU A 151 -12.99 9.83 4.51
N SER A 152 -12.31 9.55 3.39
CA SER A 152 -10.89 9.18 3.35
C SER A 152 -10.57 7.86 4.05
N TRP A 153 -11.32 6.80 3.72
CA TRP A 153 -11.06 5.44 4.20
C TRP A 153 -11.30 4.38 3.14
N TYR A 154 -10.81 3.17 3.42
CA TYR A 154 -11.23 1.96 2.73
C TYR A 154 -11.54 0.86 3.74
N ILE A 155 -12.43 -0.05 3.36
CA ILE A 155 -12.73 -1.26 4.13
C ILE A 155 -12.69 -2.47 3.22
N ARG A 156 -12.15 -3.58 3.72
CA ARG A 156 -12.15 -4.86 3.02
C ARG A 156 -12.33 -6.02 3.99
N GLN A 157 -12.76 -7.13 3.46
CA GLN A 157 -12.80 -8.38 4.21
C GLN A 157 -11.39 -8.86 4.54
N GLU A 158 -11.18 -9.32 5.76
CA GLU A 158 -9.97 -10.01 6.20
C GLU A 158 -10.38 -11.24 7.00
N ARG A 159 -10.21 -12.42 6.41
CA ARG A 159 -10.72 -13.67 6.98
C ARG A 159 -12.21 -13.57 7.30
N ASP A 160 -12.59 -13.72 8.58
CA ASP A 160 -13.95 -13.61 9.08
C ASP A 160 -14.28 -12.26 9.74
N GLY A 161 -13.39 -11.28 9.55
CA GLY A 161 -13.52 -9.91 9.99
C GLY A 161 -13.29 -8.90 8.86
N LEU A 162 -12.95 -7.68 9.24
CA LEU A 162 -12.73 -6.56 8.34
C LEU A 162 -11.42 -5.84 8.68
N ILE A 163 -10.80 -5.25 7.66
CA ILE A 163 -9.76 -4.22 7.83
C ILE A 163 -10.36 -2.89 7.43
N LEU A 164 -10.23 -1.91 8.30
CA LEU A 164 -10.46 -0.50 8.02
C LEU A 164 -9.12 0.20 7.89
N GLY A 165 -8.87 0.84 6.77
CA GLY A 165 -7.66 1.65 6.52
C GLY A 165 -8.03 3.11 6.34
N PRO A 166 -7.93 3.92 7.39
CA PRO A 166 -8.08 5.35 7.29
C PRO A 166 -6.91 5.99 6.54
N TYR A 167 -7.19 7.09 5.83
CA TYR A 167 -6.19 7.98 5.26
C TYR A 167 -6.30 9.32 5.95
N GLU A 168 -5.66 9.45 7.10
CA GLU A 168 -5.69 10.67 7.89
C GLU A 168 -5.19 11.86 7.06
N LYS A 169 -6.01 12.91 6.94
CA LYS A 169 -5.67 14.11 6.15
C LYS A 169 -4.46 14.85 6.72
N ASP A 170 -4.30 14.80 8.05
CA ASP A 170 -3.20 15.42 8.79
C ASP A 170 -2.21 14.37 9.33
N ALA A 171 -1.91 13.35 8.51
CA ALA A 171 -0.97 12.29 8.88
C ALA A 171 0.36 12.87 9.37
N LYS A 172 0.80 12.41 10.53
CA LYS A 172 2.04 12.90 11.16
C LYS A 172 3.25 12.47 10.34
N THR A 173 4.14 13.42 10.08
CA THR A 173 5.45 13.07 9.52
C THR A 173 6.28 12.31 10.54
N TRP A 174 7.09 11.39 10.07
CA TRP A 174 7.98 10.60 10.88
C TRP A 174 9.40 10.67 10.34
N SER A 175 10.39 10.75 11.26
CA SER A 175 11.82 10.67 10.90
C SER A 175 12.24 11.64 9.79
N VAL A 176 11.85 12.91 9.93
CA VAL A 176 12.11 13.97 8.94
C VAL A 176 13.60 14.26 8.68
N ASP A 177 14.46 13.89 9.64
CA ASP A 177 15.91 14.02 9.56
C ASP A 177 16.62 12.73 9.10
N GLY A 178 15.87 11.78 8.58
CA GLY A 178 16.34 10.51 8.07
C GLY A 178 15.85 9.29 8.86
N VAL A 179 15.55 8.23 8.13
CA VAL A 179 15.05 6.97 8.70
C VAL A 179 16.22 6.18 9.29
N PRO A 180 16.13 5.70 10.55
CA PRO A 180 17.19 4.88 11.13
C PRO A 180 17.50 3.65 10.25
N PRO A 181 18.78 3.36 10.00
CA PRO A 181 19.17 2.22 9.15
C PRO A 181 18.69 0.85 9.67
N GLU A 182 18.50 0.75 10.98
CA GLU A 182 18.02 -0.45 11.67
C GLU A 182 16.50 -0.56 11.71
N PHE A 183 15.78 0.48 11.32
CA PHE A 183 14.31 0.42 11.25
C PHE A 183 13.88 -0.73 10.33
N GLY A 184 13.01 -1.56 10.83
CA GLY A 184 12.56 -2.77 10.14
C GLY A 184 11.05 -2.74 9.88
N ALA A 185 10.40 -3.84 10.19
CA ALA A 185 8.96 -4.00 10.10
C ALA A 185 8.26 -3.73 11.44
N ASP A 186 8.78 -2.79 12.22
CA ASP A 186 8.23 -2.43 13.52
C ASP A 186 6.90 -1.67 13.33
N LEU A 187 5.91 -2.02 14.15
CA LEU A 187 4.66 -1.29 14.19
C LEU A 187 4.83 -0.05 15.07
N MET A 188 4.34 1.07 14.56
CA MET A 188 4.27 2.29 15.35
C MET A 188 3.14 2.21 16.38
N PRO A 189 3.24 2.94 17.50
CA PRO A 189 2.13 3.04 18.45
C PRO A 189 0.86 3.54 17.77
N PRO A 190 -0.31 2.93 18.04
CA PRO A 190 -1.57 3.39 17.47
C PRO A 190 -1.96 4.76 18.02
N ASP A 191 -2.58 5.57 17.17
CA ASP A 191 -3.17 6.86 17.53
C ASP A 191 -4.67 6.81 17.18
N LEU A 192 -5.47 6.24 18.08
CA LEU A 192 -6.89 6.05 17.83
C LEU A 192 -7.66 7.37 17.81
N ASP A 193 -7.20 8.37 18.57
CA ASP A 193 -7.84 9.70 18.60
C ASP A 193 -7.79 10.37 17.23
N ALA A 194 -6.70 10.15 16.47
CA ALA A 194 -6.53 10.71 15.13
C ALA A 194 -7.52 10.12 14.09
N VAL A 195 -8.07 8.94 14.34
CA VAL A 195 -8.93 8.20 13.40
C VAL A 195 -10.34 7.93 13.93
N GLU A 196 -10.68 8.42 15.12
CA GLU A 196 -11.98 8.19 15.76
C GLU A 196 -13.14 8.57 14.82
N HIS A 197 -13.09 9.76 14.21
CA HIS A 197 -14.12 10.24 13.28
C HIS A 197 -14.25 9.36 12.02
N ILE A 198 -13.16 8.72 11.59
CA ILE A 198 -13.19 7.80 10.45
C ILE A 198 -13.79 6.45 10.86
N ILE A 199 -13.50 5.99 12.08
CA ILE A 199 -14.09 4.76 12.62
C ILE A 199 -15.61 4.90 12.75
N GLU A 200 -16.09 6.11 13.13
CA GLU A 200 -17.52 6.39 13.25
C GLU A 200 -18.23 6.49 11.90
N ALA A 201 -17.49 6.92 10.84
CA ALA A 201 -18.03 7.08 9.49
C ALA A 201 -18.03 5.78 8.67
N ALA A 202 -17.19 4.81 9.02
CA ALA A 202 -17.01 3.54 8.30
C ALA A 202 -17.92 2.42 8.81
#